data_ac93b19b3fe554b39c36a21a3e71ec2b
#
_entry.id   ac93b19b3fe554b39c36a21a3e71ec2b
#
_cell.length_a   1.000
_cell.length_b   1.000
_cell.length_c   1.000
_cell.angle_alpha   90.00
_cell.angle_beta   90.00
_cell.angle_gamma   90.00
#
_symmetry.space_group_name_H-M   'P 1'
#
loop_
_entity.id
_entity.type
_entity.pdbx_description
1 polymer ?
#
loop_
_entity_poly.entity_id
_entity_poly.type
_entity_poly.pdbx_seq_one_letter_code
_entity_poly.pdbx_strand_id
1 'polypeptide(L)'
;SCIYGIGSVETYGAMTQELTAGEVYNQREVIANLVAQQYRRNDQAFQRGAFRVRGDVLEIFPAHLEDRAWRLSFFGDDLENITEFDPLTGQKTNQFEKIRIYANSHYVTPKPTMKQAIVNIKEELKNRLDQLVSDGKLLEAQRLEQRTNFDIEMLEATGVCNGIENYSRYLTGRNPGEPPPTLFEFIPDLLSKLD
;
A
#
# COMPACT_ATOMS: atom_id res chain seq x y z
N SER A 1 -14.03 -3.99 10.61
CA SER A 1 -13.37 -3.02 9.74
C SER A 1 -13.59 -1.62 10.31
N CYS A 2 -12.58 -0.85 10.32
CA CYS A 2 -12.57 0.46 10.93
C CYS A 2 -12.88 1.51 9.86
N ILE A 3 -13.72 2.48 10.18
CA ILE A 3 -13.93 3.68 9.35
C ILE A 3 -12.62 4.48 9.29
N TYR A 4 -11.83 4.41 10.33
CA TYR A 4 -10.49 4.97 10.46
C TYR A 4 -9.43 3.95 10.04
N GLY A 5 -8.20 4.37 9.88
CA GLY A 5 -7.12 3.47 9.48
C GLY A 5 -6.97 3.36 7.97
N ILE A 6 -7.32 4.40 7.25
CA ILE A 6 -7.24 4.53 5.80
C ILE A 6 -6.27 5.68 5.48
N GLY A 7 -5.44 5.52 4.45
CA GLY A 7 -4.58 6.58 3.91
C GLY A 7 -5.39 7.66 3.19
N SER A 8 -4.72 8.71 2.67
CA SER A 8 -5.43 9.73 1.91
C SER A 8 -5.92 9.21 0.56
N VAL A 9 -7.06 9.74 0.10
CA VAL A 9 -7.66 9.39 -1.22
C VAL A 9 -6.69 9.68 -2.35
N GLU A 10 -6.01 10.81 -2.30
CA GLU A 10 -5.06 11.25 -3.32
C GLU A 10 -3.88 10.28 -3.41
N THR A 11 -3.32 9.86 -2.28
CA THR A 11 -2.20 8.92 -2.24
C THR A 11 -2.62 7.54 -2.76
N TYR A 12 -3.80 7.06 -2.36
CA TYR A 12 -4.32 5.78 -2.84
C TYR A 12 -4.57 5.80 -4.34
N GLY A 13 -5.17 6.88 -4.87
CA GLY A 13 -5.38 7.07 -6.30
C GLY A 13 -4.08 7.13 -7.10
N ALA A 14 -3.08 7.86 -6.59
CA ALA A 14 -1.77 7.99 -7.21
C ALA A 14 -0.97 6.66 -7.24
N MET A 15 -1.27 5.73 -6.31
CA MET A 15 -0.65 4.40 -6.26
C MET A 15 -1.40 3.36 -7.09
N THR A 16 -2.44 3.75 -7.84
CA THR A 16 -3.15 2.86 -8.76
C THR A 16 -2.37 2.75 -10.07
N GLN A 17 -2.17 1.53 -10.57
CA GLN A 17 -1.47 1.28 -11.83
C GLN A 17 -2.45 0.78 -12.90
N GLU A 18 -2.44 1.40 -14.06
CA GLU A 18 -3.15 0.90 -15.25
C GLU A 18 -2.17 0.23 -16.19
N LEU A 19 -2.57 -0.90 -16.76
CA LEU A 19 -1.82 -1.63 -17.78
C LEU A 19 -2.74 -1.96 -18.96
N THR A 20 -2.24 -1.75 -20.18
CA THR A 20 -2.96 -1.97 -21.44
C THR A 20 -2.18 -2.99 -22.28
N ALA A 21 -2.84 -4.00 -22.79
CA ALA A 21 -2.24 -4.96 -23.71
C ALA A 21 -1.83 -4.27 -25.00
N GLY A 22 -0.67 -4.63 -25.54
CA GLY A 22 -0.09 -4.01 -26.72
C GLY A 22 0.77 -2.77 -26.46
N GLU A 23 0.88 -2.33 -25.20
CA GLU A 23 1.78 -1.25 -24.80
C GLU A 23 3.09 -1.77 -24.22
N VAL A 24 4.11 -0.89 -24.20
CA VAL A 24 5.47 -1.20 -23.73
C VAL A 24 5.58 -0.89 -22.25
N TYR A 25 5.95 -1.89 -21.44
CA TYR A 25 6.19 -1.76 -20.00
C TYR A 25 7.44 -2.52 -19.61
N ASN A 26 8.33 -1.88 -18.88
CA ASN A 26 9.43 -2.61 -18.26
C ASN A 26 8.89 -3.51 -17.13
N GLN A 27 9.01 -4.84 -17.29
CA GLN A 27 8.49 -5.81 -16.31
C GLN A 27 9.03 -5.57 -14.90
N ARG A 28 10.30 -5.12 -14.76
CA ARG A 28 10.90 -4.82 -13.45
C ARG A 28 10.25 -3.60 -12.80
N GLU A 29 9.87 -2.59 -13.59
CA GLU A 29 9.16 -1.41 -13.07
C GLU A 29 7.75 -1.77 -12.65
N VAL A 30 7.05 -2.62 -13.40
CA VAL A 30 5.72 -3.14 -13.01
C VAL A 30 5.83 -3.89 -11.67
N ILE A 31 6.84 -4.75 -11.51
CA ILE A 31 7.09 -5.47 -10.25
C ILE A 31 7.43 -4.49 -9.10
N ALA A 32 8.26 -3.48 -9.35
CA ALA A 32 8.60 -2.48 -8.33
C ALA A 32 7.36 -1.71 -7.87
N ASN A 33 6.45 -1.38 -8.78
CA ASN A 33 5.19 -0.74 -8.47
C ASN A 33 4.26 -1.65 -7.66
N LEU A 34 4.18 -2.95 -7.99
CA LEU A 34 3.42 -3.92 -7.17
C LEU A 34 3.94 -3.99 -5.74
N VAL A 35 5.26 -4.03 -5.56
CA VAL A 35 5.87 -4.00 -4.22
C VAL A 35 5.55 -2.68 -3.49
N ALA A 36 5.62 -1.55 -4.17
CA ALA A 36 5.22 -0.25 -3.61
C ALA A 36 3.73 -0.21 -3.22
N GLN A 37 2.87 -0.90 -3.96
CA GLN A 37 1.44 -1.09 -3.69
C GLN A 37 1.17 -2.16 -2.60
N GLN A 38 2.22 -2.66 -1.92
CA GLN A 38 2.15 -3.65 -0.85
C GLN A 38 1.73 -5.06 -1.29
N TYR A 39 1.86 -5.41 -2.57
CA TYR A 39 1.79 -6.81 -3.02
C TYR A 39 3.07 -7.55 -2.62
N ARG A 40 2.92 -8.82 -2.30
CA ARG A 40 4.04 -9.68 -1.89
C ARG A 40 4.36 -10.69 -2.98
N ARG A 41 5.64 -10.86 -3.30
CA ARG A 41 6.05 -11.96 -4.17
C ARG A 41 5.92 -13.27 -3.41
N ASN A 42 5.16 -14.21 -3.98
CA ASN A 42 5.04 -15.54 -3.44
C ASN A 42 4.84 -16.55 -4.59
N ASP A 43 5.91 -17.20 -4.96
CA ASP A 43 5.93 -18.15 -6.08
C ASP A 43 5.35 -19.53 -5.69
N GLN A 44 5.22 -19.85 -4.40
CA GLN A 44 4.73 -21.12 -3.88
C GLN A 44 3.25 -21.07 -3.46
N ALA A 45 2.90 -20.11 -2.60
CA ALA A 45 1.53 -19.93 -2.12
C ALA A 45 0.91 -18.69 -2.77
N PHE A 46 0.30 -18.89 -3.94
CA PHE A 46 -0.33 -17.83 -4.71
C PHE A 46 -1.70 -17.51 -4.12
N GLN A 47 -1.77 -16.44 -3.36
CA GLN A 47 -2.97 -16.00 -2.66
C GLN A 47 -3.28 -14.53 -2.95
N ARG A 48 -4.44 -14.07 -2.55
CA ARG A 48 -4.88 -12.69 -2.72
C ARG A 48 -3.86 -11.68 -2.13
N GLY A 49 -3.52 -10.64 -2.89
CA GLY A 49 -2.48 -9.68 -2.53
C GLY A 49 -1.06 -10.16 -2.82
N ALA A 50 -0.90 -11.29 -3.51
CA ALA A 50 0.39 -11.78 -3.95
C ALA A 50 0.57 -11.67 -5.47
N PHE A 51 1.82 -11.68 -5.90
CA PHE A 51 2.22 -11.88 -7.30
C PHE A 51 3.31 -12.94 -7.39
N ARG A 52 3.44 -13.54 -8.56
CA ARG A 52 4.54 -14.47 -8.88
C ARG A 52 5.06 -14.21 -10.29
N VAL A 53 6.33 -14.54 -10.51
CA VAL A 53 7.03 -14.32 -11.78
C VAL A 53 7.62 -15.61 -12.28
N ARG A 54 7.33 -15.96 -13.54
CA ARG A 54 7.88 -17.11 -14.23
C ARG A 54 8.34 -16.72 -15.64
N GLY A 55 9.62 -16.37 -15.75
CA GLY A 55 10.16 -15.84 -17.00
C GLY A 55 9.44 -14.55 -17.42
N ASP A 56 8.89 -14.54 -18.60
CA ASP A 56 8.18 -13.41 -19.18
C ASP A 56 6.70 -13.33 -18.76
N VAL A 57 6.29 -14.16 -17.80
CA VAL A 57 4.92 -14.18 -17.27
C VAL A 57 4.88 -13.63 -15.85
N LEU A 58 4.08 -12.61 -15.64
CA LEU A 58 3.76 -12.03 -14.33
C LEU A 58 2.30 -12.36 -13.99
N GLU A 59 2.08 -13.08 -12.91
CA GLU A 59 0.74 -13.37 -12.41
C GLU A 59 0.47 -12.59 -11.13
N ILE A 60 -0.71 -11.98 -11.05
CA ILE A 60 -1.14 -11.11 -9.95
C ILE A 60 -2.47 -11.60 -9.44
N PHE A 61 -2.58 -11.80 -8.12
CA PHE A 61 -3.86 -12.04 -7.49
C PHE A 61 -4.32 -10.73 -6.82
N PRO A 62 -5.18 -9.95 -7.49
CA PRO A 62 -5.58 -8.62 -7.02
C PRO A 62 -6.26 -8.66 -5.66
N ALA A 63 -6.00 -7.65 -4.84
CA ALA A 63 -6.57 -7.56 -3.49
C ALA A 63 -8.10 -7.47 -3.46
N HIS A 64 -8.70 -6.91 -4.52
CA HIS A 64 -10.15 -6.69 -4.64
C HIS A 64 -10.92 -7.84 -5.30
N LEU A 65 -10.21 -8.85 -5.84
CA LEU A 65 -10.83 -10.04 -6.42
C LEU A 65 -10.78 -11.21 -5.41
N GLU A 66 -11.82 -12.02 -5.38
CA GLU A 66 -11.90 -13.14 -4.44
C GLU A 66 -11.38 -14.45 -5.02
N ASP A 67 -11.68 -14.72 -6.29
CA ASP A 67 -11.49 -16.00 -6.95
C ASP A 67 -10.87 -15.88 -8.35
N ARG A 68 -10.35 -14.73 -8.72
CA ARG A 68 -9.76 -14.46 -10.03
C ARG A 68 -8.40 -13.82 -9.88
N ALA A 69 -7.50 -14.23 -10.77
CA ALA A 69 -6.16 -13.67 -10.89
C ALA A 69 -5.89 -13.25 -12.33
N TRP A 70 -4.92 -12.36 -12.51
CA TRP A 70 -4.49 -11.88 -13.82
C TRP A 70 -3.13 -12.43 -14.18
N ARG A 71 -2.99 -12.80 -15.44
CA ARG A 71 -1.73 -13.22 -16.06
C ARG A 71 -1.38 -12.24 -17.14
N LEU A 72 -0.22 -11.62 -17.00
CA LEU A 72 0.39 -10.69 -17.93
C LEU A 72 1.51 -11.43 -18.63
N SER A 73 1.42 -11.54 -19.96
CA SER A 73 2.43 -12.17 -20.80
C SER A 73 3.22 -11.09 -21.52
N PHE A 74 4.54 -11.09 -21.29
CA PHE A 74 5.46 -10.16 -21.91
C PHE A 74 6.27 -10.83 -22.99
N PHE A 75 6.68 -10.05 -23.99
CA PHE A 75 7.75 -10.39 -24.92
C PHE A 75 8.78 -9.25 -24.89
N GLY A 76 9.86 -9.45 -24.16
CA GLY A 76 10.73 -8.35 -23.78
C GLY A 76 10.01 -7.34 -22.89
N ASP A 77 9.88 -6.10 -23.34
CA ASP A 77 9.13 -5.04 -22.68
C ASP A 77 7.70 -4.86 -23.22
N ASP A 78 7.31 -5.63 -24.26
CA ASP A 78 5.96 -5.57 -24.82
C ASP A 78 4.97 -6.42 -24.00
N LEU A 79 3.93 -5.81 -23.44
CA LEU A 79 2.84 -6.52 -22.77
C LEU A 79 1.85 -7.04 -23.84
N GLU A 80 2.05 -8.29 -24.30
CA GLU A 80 1.24 -8.85 -25.38
C GLU A 80 -0.20 -9.14 -24.98
N ASN A 81 -0.38 -9.74 -23.78
CA ASN A 81 -1.69 -10.24 -23.36
C ASN A 81 -1.93 -10.07 -21.87
N ILE A 82 -3.19 -9.75 -21.54
CA ILE A 82 -3.71 -9.75 -20.18
C ILE A 82 -4.86 -10.75 -20.12
N THR A 83 -4.69 -11.84 -19.36
CA THR A 83 -5.71 -12.88 -19.20
C THR A 83 -6.12 -13.02 -17.76
N GLU A 84 -7.41 -13.22 -17.55
CA GLU A 84 -7.95 -13.64 -16.26
C GLU A 84 -7.99 -15.16 -16.19
N PHE A 85 -7.69 -15.69 -15.01
CA PHE A 85 -7.75 -17.11 -14.77
C PHE A 85 -8.17 -17.43 -13.33
N ASP A 86 -8.69 -18.63 -13.13
CA ASP A 86 -8.96 -19.17 -11.81
C ASP A 86 -7.63 -19.63 -11.16
N PRO A 87 -7.22 -19.06 -10.01
CA PRO A 87 -5.93 -19.38 -9.39
C PRO A 87 -5.83 -20.82 -8.86
N LEU A 88 -6.94 -21.52 -8.65
CA LEU A 88 -6.96 -22.90 -8.17
C LEU A 88 -6.79 -23.89 -9.32
N THR A 89 -7.50 -23.68 -10.43
CA THR A 89 -7.51 -24.61 -11.58
C THR A 89 -6.53 -24.21 -12.67
N GLY A 90 -6.12 -22.93 -12.70
CA GLY A 90 -5.29 -22.34 -13.76
C GLY A 90 -6.04 -22.08 -15.06
N GLN A 91 -7.36 -22.36 -15.11
CA GLN A 91 -8.16 -22.18 -16.32
C GLN A 91 -8.35 -20.71 -16.65
N LYS A 92 -8.12 -20.35 -17.93
CA LYS A 92 -8.40 -19.02 -18.44
C LYS A 92 -9.91 -18.79 -18.43
N THR A 93 -10.34 -17.67 -17.87
CA THR A 93 -11.76 -17.29 -17.78
C THR A 93 -12.08 -16.13 -18.70
N ASN A 94 -11.17 -15.16 -18.86
CA ASN A 94 -11.40 -13.98 -19.68
C ASN A 94 -10.10 -13.43 -20.26
N GLN A 95 -10.20 -12.42 -21.13
CA GLN A 95 -9.09 -11.65 -21.64
C GLN A 95 -9.46 -10.17 -21.61
N PHE A 96 -8.52 -9.34 -21.18
CA PHE A 96 -8.72 -7.90 -21.07
C PHE A 96 -7.76 -7.14 -21.99
N GLU A 97 -8.23 -6.05 -22.54
CA GLU A 97 -7.38 -5.07 -23.22
C GLU A 97 -6.68 -4.18 -22.17
N LYS A 98 -7.35 -3.91 -21.04
CA LYS A 98 -6.87 -3.02 -20.00
C LYS A 98 -7.28 -3.51 -18.63
N ILE A 99 -6.38 -3.39 -17.66
CA ILE A 99 -6.65 -3.64 -16.24
C ILE A 99 -6.20 -2.46 -15.39
N ARG A 100 -6.81 -2.35 -14.21
CA ARG A 100 -6.41 -1.40 -13.18
C ARG A 100 -6.08 -2.14 -11.89
N ILE A 101 -4.83 -2.01 -11.44
CA ILE A 101 -4.32 -2.63 -10.23
C ILE A 101 -4.40 -1.60 -9.11
N TYR A 102 -5.19 -1.92 -8.09
CA TYR A 102 -5.31 -1.12 -6.88
C TYR A 102 -4.31 -1.60 -5.83
N ALA A 103 -3.91 -0.71 -4.93
CA ALA A 103 -3.03 -1.06 -3.84
C ALA A 103 -3.62 -2.15 -2.94
N ASN A 104 -2.77 -3.04 -2.45
CA ASN A 104 -3.14 -4.14 -1.56
C ASN A 104 -3.41 -3.69 -0.12
N SER A 105 -3.07 -2.45 0.22
CA SER A 105 -3.31 -1.85 1.52
C SER A 105 -3.87 -0.44 1.37
N HIS A 106 -4.70 -0.02 2.30
CA HIS A 106 -5.19 1.36 2.35
C HIS A 106 -4.11 2.35 2.84
N TYR A 107 -3.08 1.86 3.54
CA TYR A 107 -1.90 2.63 3.90
C TYR A 107 -0.76 2.35 2.93
N VAL A 108 -0.83 2.94 1.76
CA VAL A 108 0.27 3.00 0.81
C VAL A 108 0.81 4.42 0.80
N THR A 109 2.10 4.55 1.05
CA THR A 109 2.76 5.85 1.16
C THR A 109 3.97 5.89 0.24
N PRO A 110 4.10 6.90 -0.63
CA PRO A 110 5.29 7.06 -1.46
C PRO A 110 6.57 7.14 -0.62
N LYS A 111 7.65 6.55 -1.12
CA LYS A 111 8.93 6.50 -0.38
C LYS A 111 9.45 7.86 0.12
N PRO A 112 9.36 8.97 -0.66
CA PRO A 112 9.78 10.28 -0.16
C PRO A 112 8.95 10.75 1.05
N THR A 113 7.63 10.59 0.97
CA THR A 113 6.69 10.93 2.06
C THR A 113 6.96 10.08 3.30
N MET A 114 7.19 8.79 3.14
CA MET A 114 7.56 7.89 4.24
C MET A 114 8.85 8.32 4.93
N LYS A 115 9.89 8.67 4.17
CA LYS A 115 11.14 9.17 4.74
C LYS A 115 10.94 10.43 5.56
N GLN A 116 10.16 11.39 5.04
CA GLN A 116 9.87 12.62 5.76
C GLN A 116 9.05 12.36 7.02
N ALA A 117 8.05 11.48 6.93
CA ALA A 117 7.26 11.05 8.08
C ALA A 117 8.13 10.47 9.19
N ILE A 118 9.08 9.60 8.85
CA ILE A 118 10.00 8.98 9.83
C ILE A 118 10.88 10.04 10.52
N VAL A 119 11.36 11.05 9.78
CA VAL A 119 12.12 12.16 10.37
C VAL A 119 11.25 12.91 11.41
N ASN A 120 10.02 13.25 11.05
CA ASN A 120 9.10 13.97 11.92
C ASN A 120 8.70 13.13 13.14
N ILE A 121 8.50 11.82 12.98
CA ILE A 121 8.21 10.89 14.09
C ILE A 121 9.39 10.84 15.07
N LYS A 122 10.63 10.75 14.58
CA LYS A 122 11.83 10.72 15.42
C LYS A 122 12.00 12.02 16.23
N GLU A 123 11.72 13.16 15.60
CA GLU A 123 11.80 14.47 16.27
C GLU A 123 10.76 14.60 17.38
N GLU A 124 9.51 14.21 17.10
CA GLU A 124 8.45 14.25 18.13
C GLU A 124 8.69 13.24 19.24
N LEU A 125 9.18 12.05 18.92
CA LEU A 125 9.58 11.06 19.91
C LEU A 125 10.58 11.67 20.91
N LYS A 126 11.65 12.30 20.40
CA LYS A 126 12.66 12.95 21.24
C LYS A 126 12.03 13.96 22.18
N ASN A 127 11.21 14.87 21.67
CA ASN A 127 10.54 15.90 22.48
C ASN A 127 9.64 15.26 23.55
N ARG A 128 8.94 14.20 23.21
CA ARG A 128 8.07 13.51 24.16
C ARG A 128 8.84 12.74 25.24
N LEU A 129 9.97 12.14 24.89
CA LEU A 129 10.85 11.48 25.85
C LEU A 129 11.41 12.47 26.86
N ASP A 130 11.88 13.64 26.41
CA ASP A 130 12.40 14.70 27.28
C ASP A 130 11.33 15.16 28.30
N GLN A 131 10.08 15.30 27.86
CA GLN A 131 8.95 15.60 28.76
C GLN A 131 8.71 14.50 29.79
N LEU A 132 8.63 13.24 29.35
CA LEU A 132 8.36 12.10 30.25
C LEU A 132 9.48 11.94 31.29
N VAL A 133 10.73 12.14 30.88
CA VAL A 133 11.87 12.11 31.81
C VAL A 133 11.79 13.25 32.82
N SER A 134 11.47 14.48 32.37
CA SER A 134 11.32 15.61 33.29
C SER A 134 10.17 15.44 34.27
N ASP A 135 9.10 14.73 33.86
CA ASP A 135 7.96 14.37 34.71
C ASP A 135 8.25 13.16 35.63
N GLY A 136 9.44 12.56 35.56
CA GLY A 136 9.82 11.38 36.35
C GLY A 136 9.21 10.06 35.87
N LYS A 137 8.60 10.05 34.68
CA LYS A 137 7.90 8.89 34.05
C LYS A 137 8.86 8.03 33.24
N LEU A 138 9.92 7.53 33.86
CA LEU A 138 11.02 6.83 33.20
C LEU A 138 10.57 5.53 32.52
N LEU A 139 9.65 4.78 33.13
CA LEU A 139 9.14 3.52 32.56
C LEU A 139 8.32 3.76 31.31
N GLU A 140 7.46 4.79 31.33
CA GLU A 140 6.67 5.21 30.18
C GLU A 140 7.56 5.71 29.05
N ALA A 141 8.60 6.48 29.37
CA ALA A 141 9.60 6.93 28.38
C ALA A 141 10.27 5.73 27.69
N GLN A 142 10.78 4.77 28.45
CA GLN A 142 11.43 3.58 27.91
C GLN A 142 10.49 2.76 27.02
N ARG A 143 9.25 2.53 27.44
CA ARG A 143 8.25 1.76 26.66
C ARG A 143 7.90 2.48 25.36
N LEU A 144 7.70 3.80 25.41
CA LEU A 144 7.41 4.60 24.24
C LEU A 144 8.56 4.54 23.24
N GLU A 145 9.79 4.72 23.71
CA GLU A 145 11.00 4.67 22.88
C GLU A 145 11.15 3.32 22.19
N GLN A 146 11.07 2.22 22.92
CA GLN A 146 11.21 0.87 22.37
C GLN A 146 10.14 0.59 21.31
N ARG A 147 8.88 0.91 21.60
CA ARG A 147 7.77 0.68 20.67
C ARG A 147 7.93 1.51 19.40
N THR A 148 8.19 2.81 19.55
CA THR A 148 8.28 3.71 18.39
C THR A 148 9.48 3.37 17.53
N ASN A 149 10.63 3.01 18.10
CA ASN A 149 11.79 2.57 17.32
C ASN A 149 11.51 1.29 16.54
N PHE A 150 10.83 0.31 17.15
CA PHE A 150 10.39 -0.90 16.44
C PHE A 150 9.44 -0.59 15.29
N ASP A 151 8.46 0.29 15.52
CA ASP A 151 7.51 0.72 14.47
C ASP A 151 8.24 1.43 13.32
N ILE A 152 9.24 2.26 13.62
CA ILE A 152 10.08 2.93 12.61
C ILE A 152 10.86 1.92 11.78
N GLU A 153 11.49 0.92 12.39
CA GLU A 153 12.19 -0.15 11.69
C GLU A 153 11.25 -0.90 10.72
N MET A 154 10.03 -1.20 11.16
CA MET A 154 9.02 -1.83 10.32
C MET A 154 8.58 -0.93 9.16
N LEU A 155 8.39 0.37 9.40
CA LEU A 155 8.07 1.35 8.36
C LEU A 155 9.20 1.49 7.32
N GLU A 156 10.45 1.52 7.77
CA GLU A 156 11.63 1.57 6.89
C GLU A 156 11.78 0.29 6.04
N ALA A 157 11.54 -0.87 6.65
CA ALA A 157 11.72 -2.16 5.99
C ALA A 157 10.58 -2.54 5.04
N THR A 158 9.32 -2.30 5.45
CA THR A 158 8.14 -2.83 4.78
C THR A 158 7.12 -1.77 4.35
N GLY A 159 7.26 -0.53 4.82
CA GLY A 159 6.29 0.55 4.62
C GLY A 159 5.04 0.45 5.48
N VAL A 160 4.96 -0.52 6.38
CA VAL A 160 3.81 -0.72 7.29
C VAL A 160 4.27 -1.13 8.69
N CYS A 161 3.49 -0.79 9.71
CA CYS A 161 3.68 -1.28 11.07
C CYS A 161 2.32 -1.56 11.73
N ASN A 162 2.33 -2.27 12.86
CA ASN A 162 1.13 -2.46 13.65
C ASN A 162 0.71 -1.13 14.30
N GLY A 163 -0.56 -0.73 14.09
CA GLY A 163 -1.06 0.55 14.57
C GLY A 163 -0.56 1.74 13.75
N ILE A 164 -0.37 1.54 12.44
CA ILE A 164 0.07 2.59 11.49
C ILE A 164 -0.84 3.82 11.54
N GLU A 165 -2.10 3.67 11.93
CA GLU A 165 -3.04 4.76 12.14
C GLU A 165 -2.58 5.77 13.20
N ASN A 166 -1.74 5.37 14.15
CA ASN A 166 -1.15 6.28 15.13
C ASN A 166 -0.18 7.29 14.49
N TYR A 167 0.32 6.97 13.31
CA TYR A 167 1.24 7.79 12.52
C TYR A 167 0.55 8.49 11.35
N SER A 168 -0.79 8.39 11.23
CA SER A 168 -1.57 8.85 10.08
C SER A 168 -1.30 10.31 9.73
N ARG A 169 -1.17 11.22 10.70
CA ARG A 169 -0.93 12.64 10.44
C ARG A 169 0.38 12.89 9.69
N TYR A 170 1.44 12.13 9.99
CA TYR A 170 2.73 12.24 9.30
C TYR A 170 2.68 11.67 7.89
N LEU A 171 1.87 10.62 7.68
CA LEU A 171 1.71 9.93 6.42
C LEU A 171 0.74 10.65 5.47
N THR A 172 -0.19 11.45 6.03
CA THR A 172 -1.23 12.16 5.27
C THR A 172 -1.03 13.67 5.25
N GLY A 173 -0.01 14.20 5.95
CA GLY A 173 0.29 15.64 6.01
C GLY A 173 -0.70 16.46 6.83
N ARG A 174 -1.53 15.84 7.67
CA ARG A 174 -2.51 16.52 8.53
C ARG A 174 -1.85 17.18 9.74
N ASN A 175 -2.45 18.26 10.23
CA ASN A 175 -1.98 18.96 11.41
C ASN A 175 -2.31 18.20 12.71
N PRO A 176 -1.59 18.48 13.82
CA PRO A 176 -1.95 17.96 15.14
C PRO A 176 -3.40 18.34 15.52
N GLY A 177 -4.18 17.34 15.95
CA GLY A 177 -5.58 17.51 16.33
C GLY A 177 -6.58 17.34 15.17
N GLU A 178 -6.15 17.30 13.92
CA GLU A 178 -7.02 16.92 12.80
C GLU A 178 -7.34 15.42 12.84
N PRO A 179 -8.61 15.04 12.59
CA PRO A 179 -8.98 13.62 12.55
C PRO A 179 -8.26 12.91 11.41
N PRO A 180 -7.92 11.60 11.55
CA PRO A 180 -7.33 10.82 10.47
C PRO A 180 -8.31 10.69 9.31
N PRO A 181 -7.83 10.38 8.07
CA PRO A 181 -8.70 10.12 6.93
C PRO A 181 -9.70 8.99 7.25
N THR A 182 -10.90 9.13 6.72
CA THR A 182 -11.98 8.17 6.94
C THR A 182 -12.45 7.55 5.63
N LEU A 183 -13.15 6.41 5.72
CA LEU A 183 -13.76 5.77 4.56
C LEU A 183 -14.72 6.71 3.81
N PHE A 184 -15.36 7.65 4.51
CA PHE A 184 -16.29 8.59 3.88
C PHE A 184 -15.60 9.53 2.88
N GLU A 185 -14.32 9.82 3.04
CA GLU A 185 -13.56 10.64 2.10
C GLU A 185 -13.32 9.94 0.74
N PHE A 186 -13.47 8.62 0.70
CA PHE A 186 -13.40 7.83 -0.53
C PHE A 186 -14.74 7.74 -1.28
N ILE A 187 -15.83 8.17 -0.66
CA ILE A 187 -17.16 8.17 -1.29
C ILE A 187 -17.29 9.49 -2.07
N PRO A 188 -17.44 9.45 -3.40
CA PRO A 188 -17.70 10.65 -4.19
C PRO A 188 -18.89 11.39 -3.62
N ASP A 189 -18.84 12.70 -3.60
CA ASP A 189 -19.92 13.56 -3.11
C ASP A 189 -21.15 13.35 -4.01
N LEU A 190 -21.98 12.38 -3.65
CA LEU A 190 -23.21 12.04 -4.38
C LEU A 190 -24.28 13.14 -4.22
N LEU A 191 -24.10 14.02 -3.24
CA LEU A 191 -25.06 15.10 -2.95
C LEU A 191 -24.91 16.30 -3.90
N SER A 192 -23.74 16.47 -4.52
CA SER A 192 -23.51 17.55 -5.50
C SER A 192 -24.06 17.24 -6.91
N LYS A 193 -24.65 16.06 -7.14
CA LYS A 193 -25.21 15.62 -8.42
C LYS A 193 -26.73 15.41 -8.38
N LEU A 194 -27.38 15.85 -7.32
CA LEU A 194 -28.84 15.75 -7.13
C LEU A 194 -29.58 17.11 -7.31
N ASP A 195 -28.92 18.09 -7.93
CA ASP A 195 -29.54 19.34 -8.42
C ASP A 195 -29.80 19.24 -9.92
#